data_8f9675eb6c728b46d54d46522ca77d8e
#
_entry.id   8f9675eb6c728b46d54d46522ca77d8e
#
_cell.length_a   1.000
_cell.length_b   1.000
_cell.length_c   1.000
_cell.angle_alpha   90.00
_cell.angle_beta   90.00
_cell.angle_gamma   90.00
#
_symmetry.space_group_name_H-M   'P 1'
#
loop_
_entity.id
_entity.type
_entity.pdbx_description
1 polymer ?
#
loop_
_entity_poly.entity_id
_entity_poly.type
_entity_poly.pdbx_seq_one_letter_code
_entity_poly.pdbx_strand_id
1 'polypeptide(L)'
;MRKGETKPPKSFTEATLLSAMEHASRFVDDKDLKEALDDDESHSGGIGTPATRAEVIEKLIQSEYVKLKGKQLRSILTGRNLITVVSPELRNVEYTARMEQKLSQVERGERSTLEVMNLFRKEVAGIPRQVGEIVRLNGDAIRPRQKNPET
;
A
#
# COMPACT_ATOMS: atom_id res chain seq x y z
N MET A 1 -4.93 -2.34 -40.31
CA MET A 1 -5.06 -2.25 -38.86
C MET A 1 -4.01 -3.15 -38.22
N ARG A 2 -3.04 -2.58 -37.48
CA ARG A 2 -2.09 -3.38 -36.69
C ARG A 2 -2.80 -3.87 -35.42
N LYS A 3 -2.95 -5.18 -35.25
CA LYS A 3 -3.41 -5.77 -33.99
C LYS A 3 -2.30 -5.54 -32.93
N GLY A 4 -2.53 -4.61 -32.00
CA GLY A 4 -1.64 -4.42 -30.86
C GLY A 4 -1.91 -5.51 -29.84
N GLU A 5 -0.93 -6.35 -29.55
CA GLU A 5 -0.97 -7.27 -28.39
C GLU A 5 -0.59 -6.48 -27.12
N THR A 6 -1.50 -6.38 -26.17
CA THR A 6 -1.21 -5.84 -24.84
C THR A 6 -0.42 -6.88 -24.04
N LYS A 7 0.81 -6.55 -23.69
CA LYS A 7 1.62 -7.41 -22.79
C LYS A 7 1.32 -7.05 -21.33
N PRO A 8 1.28 -8.03 -20.41
CA PRO A 8 1.13 -7.74 -18.99
C PRO A 8 2.27 -6.83 -18.49
N PRO A 9 2.03 -5.96 -17.49
CA PRO A 9 3.05 -5.09 -16.96
C PRO A 9 4.23 -5.90 -16.43
N LYS A 10 5.44 -5.34 -16.57
CA LYS A 10 6.66 -5.97 -16.05
C LYS A 10 6.60 -6.00 -14.52
N SER A 11 7.10 -7.09 -13.92
CA SER A 11 7.25 -7.17 -12.48
C SER A 11 8.22 -6.11 -11.97
N PHE A 12 7.94 -5.56 -10.80
CA PHE A 12 8.83 -4.61 -10.15
C PHE A 12 10.18 -5.25 -9.81
N THR A 13 11.22 -4.46 -9.89
CA THR A 13 12.48 -4.64 -9.18
C THR A 13 12.46 -3.73 -7.95
N GLU A 14 13.41 -3.87 -7.02
CA GLU A 14 13.52 -2.96 -5.88
C GLU A 14 13.61 -1.51 -6.34
N ALA A 15 14.46 -1.22 -7.32
CA ALA A 15 14.62 0.13 -7.86
C ALA A 15 13.33 0.69 -8.51
N THR A 16 12.60 -0.14 -9.27
CA THR A 16 11.36 0.32 -9.91
C THR A 16 10.21 0.42 -8.92
N LEU A 17 10.21 -0.35 -7.83
CA LEU A 17 9.24 -0.19 -6.75
C LEU A 17 9.51 1.07 -5.93
N LEU A 18 10.78 1.36 -5.61
CA LEU A 18 11.19 2.63 -4.98
C LEU A 18 10.71 3.82 -5.82
N SER A 19 10.98 3.81 -7.13
CA SER A 19 10.53 4.87 -8.02
C SER A 19 9.00 4.97 -8.12
N ALA A 20 8.27 3.84 -8.03
CA ALA A 20 6.81 3.86 -7.98
C ALA A 20 6.28 4.46 -6.67
N MET A 21 6.96 4.24 -5.55
CA MET A 21 6.62 4.85 -4.26
C MET A 21 6.89 6.37 -4.27
N GLU A 22 7.98 6.81 -4.89
CA GLU A 22 8.32 8.23 -5.09
C GLU A 22 7.28 8.97 -5.93
N HIS A 23 6.76 8.31 -6.94
CA HIS A 23 5.78 8.88 -7.86
C HIS A 23 4.40 8.26 -7.66
N ALA A 24 3.99 8.08 -6.41
CA ALA A 24 2.73 7.42 -6.06
C ALA A 24 1.49 8.19 -6.56
N SER A 25 1.59 9.49 -6.76
CA SER A 25 0.58 10.34 -7.39
C SER A 25 0.09 9.82 -8.75
N ARG A 26 0.93 9.08 -9.49
CA ARG A 26 0.56 8.46 -10.78
C ARG A 26 -0.51 7.37 -10.65
N PHE A 27 -0.73 6.85 -9.45
CA PHE A 27 -1.73 5.81 -9.15
C PHE A 27 -2.99 6.37 -8.51
N VAL A 28 -3.13 7.68 -8.46
CA VAL A 28 -4.29 8.41 -7.91
C VAL A 28 -4.97 9.14 -9.06
N ASP A 29 -6.30 9.03 -9.15
CA ASP A 29 -7.06 9.70 -10.22
C ASP A 29 -7.51 11.12 -9.81
N ASP A 30 -7.79 11.34 -8.53
CA ASP A 30 -8.20 12.61 -7.95
C ASP A 30 -7.07 13.65 -8.01
N LYS A 31 -7.36 14.86 -8.54
CA LYS A 31 -6.35 15.91 -8.73
C LYS A 31 -5.86 16.49 -7.42
N ASP A 32 -6.75 16.73 -6.46
CA ASP A 32 -6.39 17.34 -5.18
C ASP A 32 -5.53 16.39 -4.35
N LEU A 33 -5.79 15.08 -4.45
CA LEU A 33 -4.99 14.04 -3.83
C LEU A 33 -3.64 13.84 -4.53
N LYS A 34 -3.57 14.03 -5.86
CA LYS A 34 -2.29 14.06 -6.57
C LYS A 34 -1.40 15.18 -6.08
N GLU A 35 -1.96 16.40 -6.02
CA GLU A 35 -1.24 17.57 -5.54
C GLU A 35 -0.75 17.36 -4.10
N ALA A 36 -1.57 16.75 -3.23
CA ALA A 36 -1.17 16.44 -1.86
C ALA A 36 0.00 15.43 -1.76
N LEU A 37 0.14 14.52 -2.73
CA LEU A 37 1.27 13.59 -2.80
C LEU A 37 2.50 14.17 -3.51
N ASP A 38 2.30 15.17 -4.36
CA ASP A 38 3.37 15.84 -5.11
C ASP A 38 3.84 17.14 -4.42
N ASP A 39 3.10 17.62 -3.39
CA ASP A 39 3.43 18.83 -2.64
C ASP A 39 4.65 18.58 -1.75
N ASP A 40 5.79 19.03 -2.22
CA ASP A 40 7.12 18.58 -1.81
C ASP A 40 7.94 19.66 -1.07
N GLU A 41 7.29 20.70 -0.55
CA GLU A 41 8.04 21.73 0.21
C GLU A 41 8.59 21.19 1.54
N SER A 42 8.06 20.10 2.07
CA SER A 42 8.52 19.52 3.34
C SER A 42 8.96 18.05 3.28
N HIS A 43 8.49 17.26 2.29
CA HIS A 43 8.79 15.83 2.18
C HIS A 43 8.96 15.43 0.72
N SER A 44 9.94 14.60 0.43
CA SER A 44 10.22 14.09 -0.91
C SER A 44 9.07 13.26 -1.47
N GLY A 45 8.04 13.87 -2.01
CA GLY A 45 6.83 13.34 -2.68
C GLY A 45 6.56 11.83 -2.63
N GLY A 46 5.31 11.42 -2.72
CA GLY A 46 4.94 10.01 -2.78
C GLY A 46 4.65 9.36 -1.42
N ILE A 47 4.82 8.04 -1.33
CA ILE A 47 4.55 7.24 -0.14
C ILE A 47 5.85 7.00 0.64
N GLY A 48 5.88 7.42 1.91
CA GLY A 48 7.03 7.30 2.78
C GLY A 48 8.19 8.22 2.40
N THR A 49 9.16 8.36 3.28
CA THR A 49 10.38 9.13 3.03
C THR A 49 11.43 8.29 2.30
N PRO A 50 12.43 8.87 1.62
CA PRO A 50 13.52 8.11 1.00
C PRO A 50 14.17 7.11 1.95
N ALA A 51 14.39 7.49 3.21
CA ALA A 51 14.99 6.63 4.22
C ALA A 51 14.13 5.42 4.57
N THR A 52 12.81 5.58 4.63
CA THR A 52 11.89 4.51 5.05
C THR A 52 11.46 3.59 3.91
N ARG A 53 11.48 4.04 2.67
CA ARG A 53 11.05 3.23 1.49
C ARG A 53 11.85 1.95 1.34
N ALA A 54 13.18 2.04 1.42
CA ALA A 54 14.07 0.87 1.31
C ALA A 54 13.82 -0.12 2.46
N GLU A 55 13.69 0.38 3.69
CA GLU A 55 13.40 -0.44 4.87
C GLU A 55 12.06 -1.18 4.76
N VAL A 56 11.01 -0.54 4.21
CA VAL A 56 9.71 -1.18 3.98
C VAL A 56 9.83 -2.33 2.99
N ILE A 57 10.57 -2.16 1.89
CA ILE A 57 10.78 -3.23 0.91
C ILE A 57 11.55 -4.39 1.54
N GLU A 58 12.60 -4.09 2.31
CA GLU A 58 13.36 -5.11 3.02
C GLU A 58 12.48 -5.87 4.02
N LYS A 59 11.66 -5.18 4.80
CA LYS A 59 10.69 -5.81 5.72
C LYS A 59 9.69 -6.73 5.00
N LEU A 60 9.21 -6.36 3.83
CA LEU A 60 8.33 -7.21 3.03
C LEU A 60 9.01 -8.51 2.59
N ILE A 61 10.30 -8.45 2.27
CA ILE A 61 11.12 -9.63 1.92
C ILE A 61 11.39 -10.48 3.16
N GLN A 62 11.84 -9.89 4.27
CA GLN A 62 12.11 -10.57 5.53
C GLN A 62 10.88 -11.25 6.12
N SER A 63 9.71 -10.63 5.98
CA SER A 63 8.42 -11.17 6.45
C SER A 63 7.83 -12.21 5.49
N GLU A 64 8.55 -12.60 4.44
CA GLU A 64 8.12 -13.58 3.46
C GLU A 64 6.76 -13.23 2.79
N TYR A 65 6.47 -11.95 2.61
CA TYR A 65 5.32 -11.49 1.80
C TYR A 65 5.68 -11.37 0.32
N VAL A 66 6.95 -11.07 0.07
CA VAL A 66 7.55 -10.92 -1.26
C VAL A 66 8.88 -11.66 -1.27
N LYS A 67 9.29 -12.19 -2.41
CA LYS A 67 10.62 -12.77 -2.62
C LYS A 67 11.27 -12.22 -3.88
N LEU A 68 12.59 -12.21 -3.89
CA LEU A 68 13.38 -11.93 -5.07
C LEU A 68 13.48 -13.18 -5.96
N LYS A 69 13.20 -13.02 -7.25
CA LYS A 69 13.53 -13.99 -8.30
C LYS A 69 14.44 -13.30 -9.32
N GLY A 70 15.75 -13.53 -9.18
CA GLY A 70 16.74 -12.68 -9.83
C GLY A 70 16.63 -11.25 -9.29
N LYS A 71 16.44 -10.26 -10.18
CA LYS A 71 16.22 -8.85 -9.80
C LYS A 71 14.73 -8.48 -9.60
N GLN A 72 13.80 -9.42 -9.82
CA GLN A 72 12.37 -9.14 -9.78
C GLN A 72 11.76 -9.48 -8.43
N LEU A 73 10.93 -8.58 -7.92
CA LEU A 73 10.07 -8.82 -6.77
C LEU A 73 8.85 -9.64 -7.18
N ARG A 74 8.56 -10.70 -6.44
CA ARG A 74 7.40 -11.57 -6.66
C ARG A 74 6.63 -11.75 -5.37
N SER A 75 5.33 -11.46 -5.40
CA SER A 75 4.45 -11.78 -4.27
C SER A 75 4.39 -13.30 -4.08
N ILE A 76 4.42 -13.75 -2.84
CA ILE A 76 4.19 -15.15 -2.47
C ILE A 76 2.78 -15.32 -1.89
N LEU A 77 2.39 -16.56 -1.63
CA LEU A 77 1.03 -16.85 -1.19
C LEU A 77 0.66 -16.13 0.10
N THR A 78 1.57 -16.08 1.08
CA THR A 78 1.38 -15.37 2.35
C THR A 78 1.07 -13.88 2.12
N GLY A 79 1.86 -13.21 1.28
CA GLY A 79 1.62 -11.80 0.96
C GLY A 79 0.30 -11.56 0.23
N ARG A 80 -0.06 -12.45 -0.71
CA ARG A 80 -1.35 -12.35 -1.39
C ARG A 80 -2.53 -12.58 -0.45
N ASN A 81 -2.43 -13.56 0.45
CA ASN A 81 -3.46 -13.82 1.45
C ASN A 81 -3.62 -12.63 2.41
N LEU A 82 -2.51 -12.00 2.84
CA LEU A 82 -2.57 -10.79 3.66
C LEU A 82 -3.39 -9.70 2.96
N ILE A 83 -3.11 -9.42 1.69
CA ILE A 83 -3.85 -8.39 0.93
C ILE A 83 -5.34 -8.73 0.80
N THR A 84 -5.74 -9.99 0.78
CA THR A 84 -7.17 -10.35 0.71
C THR A 84 -7.93 -10.05 2.01
N VAL A 85 -7.25 -10.02 3.15
CA VAL A 85 -7.87 -9.75 4.47
C VAL A 85 -7.74 -8.30 4.93
N VAL A 86 -6.80 -7.55 4.36
CA VAL A 86 -6.67 -6.11 4.63
C VAL A 86 -7.88 -5.38 4.07
N SER A 87 -8.42 -4.40 4.83
CA SER A 87 -9.56 -3.61 4.36
C SER A 87 -9.24 -2.89 3.05
N PRO A 88 -10.23 -2.71 2.14
CA PRO A 88 -10.02 -2.06 0.85
C PRO A 88 -9.35 -0.69 0.95
N GLU A 89 -9.68 0.08 1.99
CA GLU A 89 -9.13 1.41 2.21
C GLU A 89 -7.61 1.35 2.44
N LEU A 90 -7.12 0.44 3.29
CA LEU A 90 -5.71 0.33 3.63
C LEU A 90 -4.81 -0.15 2.48
N ARG A 91 -5.38 -0.73 1.44
CA ARG A 91 -4.65 -1.17 0.24
C ARG A 91 -4.81 -0.23 -0.95
N ASN A 92 -5.33 0.96 -0.70
CA ASN A 92 -5.53 1.99 -1.71
C ASN A 92 -4.55 3.15 -1.48
N VAL A 93 -3.85 3.57 -2.54
CA VAL A 93 -2.92 4.72 -2.54
C VAL A 93 -3.66 6.01 -2.19
N GLU A 94 -4.90 6.17 -2.63
CA GLU A 94 -5.73 7.34 -2.31
C GLU A 94 -6.00 7.51 -0.82
N TYR A 95 -6.07 6.42 -0.06
CA TYR A 95 -6.17 6.51 1.40
C TYR A 95 -4.94 7.19 2.01
N THR A 96 -3.74 6.78 1.57
CA THR A 96 -2.50 7.42 1.99
C THR A 96 -2.46 8.88 1.57
N ALA A 97 -2.85 9.20 0.33
CA ALA A 97 -2.92 10.57 -0.16
C ALA A 97 -3.85 11.46 0.70
N ARG A 98 -5.02 10.94 1.07
CA ARG A 98 -5.95 11.66 1.98
C ARG A 98 -5.35 11.89 3.39
N MET A 99 -4.55 10.93 3.87
CA MET A 99 -3.86 11.10 5.14
C MET A 99 -2.81 12.20 5.07
N GLU A 100 -1.97 12.18 4.04
CA GLU A 100 -0.94 13.22 3.80
C GLU A 100 -1.59 14.60 3.63
N GLN A 101 -2.68 14.71 2.87
CA GLN A 101 -3.42 15.97 2.73
C GLN A 101 -3.89 16.53 4.08
N LYS A 102 -4.43 15.66 4.96
CA LYS A 102 -4.87 16.10 6.30
C LYS A 102 -3.67 16.55 7.16
N LEU A 103 -2.53 15.87 7.05
CA LEU A 103 -1.31 16.25 7.78
C LEU A 103 -0.76 17.60 7.28
N SER A 104 -0.73 17.80 5.96
CA SER A 104 -0.33 19.09 5.37
C SER A 104 -1.26 20.23 5.79
N GLN A 105 -2.56 19.98 5.94
CA GLN A 105 -3.51 20.98 6.46
C GLN A 105 -3.21 21.36 7.92
N VAL A 106 -2.73 20.40 8.74
CA VAL A 106 -2.28 20.71 10.11
C VAL A 106 -1.01 21.56 10.09
N GLU A 107 -0.05 21.21 9.24
CA GLU A 107 1.20 21.94 9.09
C GLU A 107 0.96 23.41 8.68
N ARG A 108 0.03 23.63 7.76
CA ARG A 108 -0.39 24.98 7.33
C ARG A 108 -1.30 25.72 8.32
N GLY A 109 -1.66 25.08 9.45
CA GLY A 109 -2.55 25.67 10.44
C GLY A 109 -4.03 25.76 10.04
N GLU A 110 -4.43 25.10 8.95
CA GLU A 110 -5.80 25.05 8.45
C GLU A 110 -6.70 24.15 9.29
N ARG A 111 -6.10 23.15 9.96
CA ARG A 111 -6.78 22.22 10.87
C ARG A 111 -6.00 22.03 12.16
N SER A 112 -6.72 21.71 13.24
CA SER A 112 -6.04 21.40 14.50
C SER A 112 -5.54 19.95 14.50
N THR A 113 -4.38 19.73 15.13
CA THR A 113 -3.82 18.37 15.35
C THR A 113 -4.83 17.47 16.05
N LEU A 114 -5.57 17.98 17.04
CA LEU A 114 -6.57 17.20 17.78
C LEU A 114 -7.71 16.72 16.88
N GLU A 115 -8.20 17.57 15.99
CA GLU A 115 -9.25 17.23 15.03
C GLU A 115 -8.80 16.09 14.13
N VAL A 116 -7.63 16.21 13.51
CA VAL A 116 -7.08 15.19 12.59
C VAL A 116 -6.78 13.89 13.34
N MET A 117 -6.23 13.94 14.55
CA MET A 117 -6.01 12.76 15.38
C MET A 117 -7.32 12.04 15.74
N ASN A 118 -8.40 12.78 16.02
CA ASN A 118 -9.71 12.19 16.30
C ASN A 118 -10.34 11.54 15.06
N LEU A 119 -10.14 12.12 13.88
CA LEU A 119 -10.54 11.50 12.62
C LEU A 119 -9.81 10.16 12.42
N PHE A 120 -8.49 10.15 12.57
CA PHE A 120 -7.70 8.93 12.44
C PHE A 120 -8.10 7.84 13.45
N ARG A 121 -8.34 8.22 14.71
CA ARG A 121 -8.82 7.27 15.72
C ARG A 121 -10.15 6.64 15.35
N LYS A 122 -11.09 7.40 14.81
CA LYS A 122 -12.39 6.87 14.35
C LYS A 122 -12.22 5.92 13.16
N GLU A 123 -11.39 6.27 12.20
CA GLU A 123 -11.11 5.43 11.03
C GLU A 123 -10.45 4.11 11.46
N VAL A 124 -9.40 4.16 12.28
CA VAL A 124 -8.68 2.98 12.77
C VAL A 124 -9.56 2.09 13.66
N ALA A 125 -10.45 2.65 14.47
CA ALA A 125 -11.34 1.88 15.35
C ALA A 125 -12.30 0.93 14.58
N GLY A 126 -12.62 1.24 13.33
CA GLY A 126 -13.45 0.39 12.47
C GLY A 126 -12.71 -0.79 11.83
N ILE A 127 -11.39 -0.69 11.69
CA ILE A 127 -10.57 -1.66 10.94
C ILE A 127 -10.65 -3.10 11.50
N PRO A 128 -10.52 -3.34 12.83
CA PRO A 128 -10.57 -4.70 13.38
C PRO A 128 -11.87 -5.42 13.05
N ARG A 129 -13.00 -4.72 13.08
CA ARG A 129 -14.30 -5.29 12.72
C ARG A 129 -14.35 -5.65 11.24
N GLN A 130 -13.95 -4.75 10.35
CA GLN A 130 -13.91 -4.98 8.91
C GLN A 130 -13.02 -6.17 8.57
N VAL A 131 -11.81 -6.24 9.14
CA VAL A 131 -10.89 -7.37 8.95
C VAL A 131 -11.50 -8.67 9.45
N GLY A 132 -12.15 -8.66 10.61
CA GLY A 132 -12.85 -9.84 11.16
C GLY A 132 -13.95 -10.36 10.25
N GLU A 133 -14.73 -9.48 9.63
CA GLU A 133 -15.76 -9.84 8.65
C GLU A 133 -15.15 -10.41 7.36
N ILE A 134 -14.09 -9.79 6.84
CA ILE A 134 -13.37 -10.28 5.65
C ILE A 134 -12.76 -11.65 5.90
N VAL A 135 -12.11 -11.87 7.03
CA VAL A 135 -11.53 -13.17 7.42
C VAL A 135 -12.61 -14.24 7.53
N ARG A 136 -13.77 -13.92 8.11
CA ARG A 136 -14.89 -14.85 8.23
C ARG A 136 -15.43 -15.29 6.86
N LEU A 137 -15.51 -14.36 5.91
CA LEU A 137 -16.02 -14.63 4.55
C LEU A 137 -15.00 -15.38 3.68
N ASN A 138 -13.70 -15.16 3.89
CA ASN A 138 -12.62 -15.70 3.06
C ASN A 138 -11.75 -16.73 3.81
N GLY A 139 -12.18 -17.22 4.99
CA GLY A 139 -11.37 -18.05 5.88
C GLY A 139 -10.76 -19.29 5.23
N ASP A 140 -11.49 -19.93 4.32
CA ASP A 140 -11.00 -21.12 3.61
C ASP A 140 -9.94 -20.81 2.54
N ALA A 141 -10.00 -19.63 1.93
CA ALA A 141 -9.00 -19.17 0.96
C ALA A 141 -7.67 -18.77 1.62
N ILE A 142 -7.71 -18.41 2.92
CA ILE A 142 -6.57 -17.88 3.68
C ILE A 142 -5.82 -18.99 4.42
N ARG A 143 -6.47 -20.13 4.69
CA ARG A 143 -5.82 -21.25 5.39
C ARG A 143 -4.62 -21.74 4.57
N PRO A 144 -3.44 -21.89 5.18
CA PRO A 144 -2.32 -22.53 4.51
C PRO A 144 -2.77 -23.92 4.10
N ARG A 145 -2.57 -24.28 2.83
CA ARG A 145 -2.75 -25.66 2.39
C ARG A 145 -1.85 -26.52 3.29
N GLN A 146 -2.43 -27.37 4.11
CA GLN A 146 -1.67 -28.39 4.83
C GLN A 146 -0.86 -29.14 3.78
N LYS A 147 0.47 -29.15 3.95
CA LYS A 147 1.31 -30.05 3.18
C LYS A 147 0.82 -31.46 3.50
N ASN A 148 0.32 -32.17 2.51
CA ASN A 148 0.08 -33.59 2.65
C ASN A 148 1.39 -34.24 3.13
N PRO A 149 1.39 -35.00 4.21
CA PRO A 149 2.61 -35.65 4.72
C PRO A 149 3.11 -36.80 3.85
N GLU A 150 2.48 -37.05 2.70
CA GLU A 150 2.84 -38.12 1.77
C GLU A 150 3.23 -37.51 0.41
N THR A 151 4.49 -37.09 0.29
CA THR A 151 5.35 -37.21 -0.92
C THR A 151 6.79 -36.85 -0.54
#